data_ebcc20b4d85143a7ae0df1ec15660431
#
_entry.id   ebcc20b4d85143a7ae0df1ec15660431
#
_cell.length_a   1.000
_cell.length_b   1.000
_cell.length_c   1.000
_cell.angle_alpha   90.00
_cell.angle_beta   90.00
_cell.angle_gamma   90.00
#
_symmetry.space_group_name_H-M   'P 1'
#
loop_
_entity.id
_entity.type
_entity.pdbx_description
1 polymer ?
#
loop_
_entity_poly.entity_id
_entity_poly.type
_entity_poly.pdbx_seq_one_letter_code
_entity_poly.pdbx_strand_id
1 'polypeptide(L)'
;YEEPIYDTPAIHTPGFSIGVDLSSLYFSLWSNNDGTYRPVYDLVYAVKEAKVGEEDLKASLKRVIAGMKVIVKKKNNGIFSSNITNMQVRIGNIANQINFYTAEASDMTKTIKFDLKRSEDGTEMSNATVMVFPSSETPPLELLITLKDGSVHKLSRNLNSTLSANTRLTLNIVIGDILSGGSTGDFTIENWNEVSETIEFPMVD
;
A
#
# COMPACT_ATOMS: atom_id res chain seq x y z
N TYR A 1 6.02 4.46 -25.55
CA TYR A 1 6.01 4.93 -24.14
C TYR A 1 5.41 3.79 -23.32
N GLU A 2 6.24 3.03 -22.62
CA GLU A 2 5.75 2.10 -21.63
C GLU A 2 5.25 2.94 -20.45
N GLU A 3 3.98 2.80 -20.10
CA GLU A 3 3.42 3.43 -18.90
C GLU A 3 4.17 2.94 -17.67
N PRO A 4 4.55 3.81 -16.74
CA PRO A 4 5.24 3.40 -15.55
C PRO A 4 4.33 2.49 -14.71
N ILE A 5 4.78 1.26 -14.48
CA ILE A 5 4.06 0.26 -13.67
C ILE A 5 4.28 0.62 -12.19
N TYR A 6 3.39 1.47 -11.64
CA TYR A 6 3.49 1.96 -10.25
C TYR A 6 3.19 0.89 -9.18
N ASP A 7 2.51 -0.19 -9.56
CA ASP A 7 2.15 -1.30 -8.68
C ASP A 7 3.18 -2.44 -8.64
N THR A 8 4.25 -2.33 -9.44
CA THR A 8 5.35 -3.30 -9.40
C THR A 8 6.14 -3.13 -8.10
N PRO A 9 6.20 -4.16 -7.24
CA PRO A 9 6.96 -4.10 -6.01
C PRO A 9 8.44 -3.82 -6.26
N ALA A 10 9.03 -2.95 -5.43
CA ALA A 10 10.46 -2.65 -5.46
C ALA A 10 10.96 -2.25 -4.08
N ILE A 11 12.22 -2.53 -3.80
CA ILE A 11 12.86 -2.20 -2.54
C ILE A 11 14.37 -2.03 -2.74
N HIS A 12 14.96 -1.08 -2.05
CA HIS A 12 16.40 -1.00 -1.90
C HIS A 12 16.84 -1.90 -0.75
N THR A 13 17.71 -2.85 -1.07
CA THR A 13 18.33 -3.72 -0.07
C THR A 13 19.62 -3.05 0.47
N PRO A 14 19.95 -3.26 1.75
CA PRO A 14 21.20 -2.75 2.30
C PRO A 14 22.40 -3.45 1.65
N GLY A 15 23.47 -2.71 1.44
CA GLY A 15 24.77 -3.28 1.04
C GLY A 15 25.45 -3.94 2.23
N PHE A 16 26.02 -5.14 2.04
CA PHE A 16 26.77 -5.83 3.07
C PHE A 16 28.26 -5.78 2.79
N SER A 17 29.06 -5.50 3.83
CA SER A 17 30.51 -5.63 3.80
C SER A 17 31.03 -6.15 5.14
N ILE A 18 32.23 -6.73 5.13
CA ILE A 18 32.84 -7.22 6.37
C ILE A 18 33.09 -6.05 7.31
N GLY A 19 32.63 -6.17 8.56
CA GLY A 19 32.79 -5.16 9.61
C GLY A 19 31.74 -4.06 9.62
N VAL A 20 30.71 -4.13 8.76
CA VAL A 20 29.58 -3.19 8.82
C VAL A 20 28.74 -3.45 10.06
N ASP A 21 28.34 -2.37 10.73
CA ASP A 21 27.37 -2.45 11.82
C ASP A 21 25.97 -2.71 11.26
N LEU A 22 25.40 -3.89 11.55
CA LEU A 22 24.08 -4.30 11.08
C LEU A 22 22.96 -3.36 11.55
N SER A 23 23.13 -2.68 12.68
CA SER A 23 22.17 -1.70 13.20
C SER A 23 22.07 -0.44 12.35
N SER A 24 23.08 -0.16 11.51
CA SER A 24 23.12 0.96 10.58
C SER A 24 22.52 0.63 9.20
N LEU A 25 22.09 -0.62 8.97
CA LEU A 25 21.58 -1.06 7.69
C LEU A 25 20.04 -0.99 7.65
N TYR A 26 19.51 -0.60 6.47
CA TYR A 26 18.07 -0.44 6.26
C TYR A 26 17.63 -0.98 4.91
N PHE A 27 16.47 -1.61 4.88
CA PHE A 27 15.66 -1.69 3.67
C PHE A 27 14.94 -0.36 3.47
N SER A 28 14.92 0.18 2.26
CA SER A 28 14.24 1.45 1.98
C SER A 28 13.37 1.39 0.74
N LEU A 29 12.40 2.32 0.68
CA LEU A 29 11.45 2.39 -0.42
C LEU A 29 12.14 2.81 -1.73
N TRP A 30 11.61 2.28 -2.83
CA TRP A 30 12.00 2.69 -4.18
C TRP A 30 11.13 3.85 -4.66
N SER A 31 11.75 4.99 -5.00
CA SER A 31 11.03 6.18 -5.47
C SER A 31 10.61 6.08 -6.93
N ASN A 32 9.47 6.69 -7.24
CA ASN A 32 9.03 7.01 -8.59
C ASN A 32 9.55 8.40 -9.00
N ASN A 33 9.46 8.72 -10.29
CA ASN A 33 9.91 10.02 -10.81
C ASN A 33 9.05 11.20 -10.34
N ASP A 34 7.83 10.96 -9.83
CA ASP A 34 6.90 11.97 -9.34
C ASP A 34 6.97 12.21 -7.83
N GLY A 35 7.99 11.66 -7.17
CA GLY A 35 8.19 11.80 -5.71
C GLY A 35 7.34 10.88 -4.86
N THR A 36 6.50 10.02 -5.46
CA THR A 36 5.85 8.91 -4.76
C THR A 36 6.75 7.67 -4.73
N TYR A 37 6.31 6.62 -4.04
CA TYR A 37 7.07 5.39 -3.87
C TYR A 37 6.26 4.18 -4.30
N ARG A 38 6.95 3.10 -4.63
CA ARG A 38 6.33 1.83 -5.03
C ARG A 38 5.94 0.99 -3.82
N PRO A 39 4.93 0.11 -3.94
CA PRO A 39 4.74 -1.00 -3.02
C PRO A 39 6.01 -1.83 -2.87
N VAL A 40 6.12 -2.57 -1.77
CA VAL A 40 7.29 -3.41 -1.48
C VAL A 40 7.00 -4.89 -1.71
N TYR A 41 8.05 -5.71 -1.67
CA TYR A 41 7.90 -7.16 -1.59
C TYR A 41 7.46 -7.59 -0.18
N ASP A 42 6.96 -8.81 -0.07
CA ASP A 42 6.70 -9.42 1.24
C ASP A 42 8.02 -9.62 1.99
N LEU A 43 8.13 -8.99 3.17
CA LEU A 43 9.31 -9.05 4.01
C LEU A 43 8.99 -9.76 5.31
N VAL A 44 9.79 -10.75 5.62
CA VAL A 44 9.76 -11.49 6.89
C VAL A 44 11.09 -11.33 7.61
N TYR A 45 11.06 -11.39 8.92
CA TYR A 45 12.19 -11.13 9.79
C TYR A 45 12.27 -12.16 10.90
N ALA A 46 13.49 -12.57 11.23
CA ALA A 46 13.81 -13.29 12.45
C ALA A 46 15.24 -13.00 12.88
N VAL A 47 15.46 -12.97 14.18
CA VAL A 47 16.78 -12.97 14.81
C VAL A 47 16.85 -14.17 15.75
N LYS A 48 17.94 -14.90 15.70
CA LYS A 48 18.24 -16.00 16.60
C LYS A 48 19.71 -16.01 16.95
N GLU A 49 20.01 -16.10 18.23
CA GLU A 49 21.35 -16.43 18.69
C GLU A 49 21.61 -17.90 18.43
N ALA A 50 22.77 -18.20 17.89
CA ALA A 50 23.21 -19.57 17.61
C ALA A 50 24.61 -19.79 18.15
N LYS A 51 24.87 -21.01 18.65
CA LYS A 51 26.23 -21.43 19.00
C LYS A 51 26.89 -22.07 17.78
N VAL A 52 28.17 -21.80 17.58
CA VAL A 52 28.95 -22.43 16.52
C VAL A 52 28.93 -23.97 16.73
N GLY A 53 28.49 -24.72 15.70
CA GLY A 53 28.36 -26.19 15.75
C GLY A 53 26.96 -26.69 16.08
N GLU A 54 25.96 -25.80 16.27
CA GLU A 54 24.55 -26.21 16.32
C GLU A 54 24.05 -26.58 14.92
N GLU A 55 23.51 -27.80 14.76
CA GLU A 55 23.07 -28.33 13.46
C GLU A 55 21.61 -27.95 13.13
N ASP A 56 20.78 -27.71 14.13
CA ASP A 56 19.35 -27.38 13.96
C ASP A 56 19.01 -25.97 14.40
N LEU A 57 19.04 -25.03 13.46
CA LEU A 57 18.60 -23.65 13.67
C LEU A 57 17.13 -23.49 13.28
N LYS A 58 16.24 -23.47 14.29
CA LYS A 58 14.83 -23.11 14.08
C LYS A 58 14.59 -21.66 14.48
N ALA A 59 14.01 -20.87 13.58
CA ALA A 59 13.63 -19.48 13.84
C ALA A 59 12.18 -19.25 13.39
N SER A 60 11.43 -18.49 14.21
CA SER A 60 10.08 -18.04 13.85
C SER A 60 10.17 -16.76 13.05
N LEU A 61 9.66 -16.77 11.82
CA LEU A 61 9.60 -15.60 10.95
C LEU A 61 8.36 -14.75 11.28
N LYS A 62 8.53 -13.44 11.35
CA LYS A 62 7.44 -12.46 11.52
C LYS A 62 7.41 -11.54 10.30
N ARG A 63 6.22 -11.27 9.77
CA ARG A 63 6.06 -10.29 8.70
C ARG A 63 6.23 -8.88 9.27
N VAL A 64 7.06 -8.06 8.62
CA VAL A 64 7.41 -6.69 9.08
C VAL A 64 6.72 -5.60 8.26
N ILE A 65 5.87 -5.99 7.33
CA ILE A 65 5.11 -5.13 6.43
C ILE A 65 3.61 -5.30 6.64
N ALA A 66 2.81 -4.38 6.11
CA ALA A 66 1.36 -4.45 6.06
C ALA A 66 0.86 -4.80 4.65
N GLY A 67 -0.27 -5.49 4.55
CA GLY A 67 -1.01 -5.67 3.30
C GLY A 67 -2.13 -4.64 3.16
N MET A 68 -2.31 -4.10 1.95
CA MET A 68 -3.40 -3.16 1.66
C MET A 68 -4.18 -3.57 0.42
N LYS A 69 -5.49 -3.71 0.56
CA LYS A 69 -6.43 -3.92 -0.53
C LYS A 69 -7.47 -2.79 -0.52
N VAL A 70 -7.73 -2.22 -1.68
CA VAL A 70 -8.75 -1.19 -1.89
C VAL A 70 -9.77 -1.70 -2.89
N ILE A 71 -11.04 -1.54 -2.58
CA ILE A 71 -12.17 -1.91 -3.42
C ILE A 71 -13.07 -0.68 -3.52
N VAL A 72 -13.23 -0.17 -4.74
CA VAL A 72 -14.09 0.99 -5.00
C VAL A 72 -15.32 0.52 -5.78
N LYS A 73 -16.51 0.90 -5.32
CA LYS A 73 -17.81 0.61 -5.96
C LYS A 73 -18.64 1.87 -6.05
N LYS A 74 -19.59 1.89 -6.98
CA LYS A 74 -20.64 2.92 -7.01
C LYS A 74 -21.72 2.62 -5.97
N LYS A 75 -22.35 3.67 -5.44
CA LYS A 75 -23.42 3.58 -4.42
C LYS A 75 -24.56 2.62 -4.80
N ASN A 76 -24.90 2.53 -6.07
CA ASN A 76 -25.98 1.67 -6.60
C ASN A 76 -25.47 0.35 -7.20
N ASN A 77 -24.21 -0.03 -6.93
CA ASN A 77 -23.51 -1.15 -7.56
C ASN A 77 -23.53 -1.08 -9.11
N GLY A 78 -23.67 0.13 -9.66
CA GLY A 78 -23.69 0.36 -11.09
C GLY A 78 -22.31 0.23 -11.73
N ILE A 79 -22.31 0.08 -13.06
CA ILE A 79 -21.08 0.01 -13.86
C ILE A 79 -20.40 1.38 -13.86
N PHE A 80 -19.07 1.39 -13.71
CA PHE A 80 -18.26 2.59 -13.87
C PHE A 80 -18.30 3.09 -15.32
N SER A 81 -18.43 4.41 -15.49
CA SER A 81 -18.39 5.01 -16.82
C SER A 81 -17.11 4.65 -17.57
N SER A 82 -17.23 4.41 -18.86
CA SER A 82 -16.08 4.22 -19.76
C SER A 82 -15.24 5.50 -19.93
N ASN A 83 -15.72 6.65 -19.42
CA ASN A 83 -14.93 7.87 -19.36
C ASN A 83 -13.85 7.86 -18.28
N ILE A 84 -13.94 6.97 -17.29
CA ILE A 84 -12.88 6.77 -16.31
C ILE A 84 -11.79 5.90 -16.95
N THR A 85 -10.64 6.48 -17.20
CA THR A 85 -9.49 5.81 -17.82
C THR A 85 -8.54 5.20 -16.82
N ASN A 86 -8.39 5.82 -15.65
CA ASN A 86 -7.56 5.30 -14.57
C ASN A 86 -8.14 5.66 -13.20
N MET A 87 -7.86 4.82 -12.22
CA MET A 87 -8.14 5.07 -10.82
C MET A 87 -6.92 4.64 -10.00
N GLN A 88 -6.39 5.55 -9.19
CA GLN A 88 -5.13 5.38 -8.50
C GLN A 88 -5.27 5.74 -7.02
N VAL A 89 -4.63 4.96 -6.18
CA VAL A 89 -4.55 5.21 -4.73
C VAL A 89 -3.19 5.79 -4.38
N ARG A 90 -3.19 6.80 -3.50
CA ARG A 90 -2.01 7.29 -2.78
C ARG A 90 -2.26 7.17 -1.29
N ILE A 91 -1.34 6.58 -0.57
CA ILE A 91 -1.37 6.48 0.89
C ILE A 91 -0.12 7.10 1.47
N GLY A 92 -0.30 8.09 2.33
CA GLY A 92 0.79 8.87 2.93
C GLY A 92 1.22 8.38 4.29
N ASN A 93 2.19 9.07 4.87
CA ASN A 93 2.74 8.78 6.20
C ASN A 93 3.23 7.33 6.36
N ILE A 94 3.75 6.75 5.28
CA ILE A 94 4.37 5.44 5.25
C ILE A 94 5.84 5.56 5.64
N ALA A 95 6.38 4.59 6.37
CA ALA A 95 7.79 4.52 6.69
C ALA A 95 8.65 4.53 5.43
N ASN A 96 9.76 5.26 5.46
CA ASN A 96 10.75 5.26 4.40
C ASN A 96 11.63 4.01 4.44
N GLN A 97 11.84 3.48 5.64
CA GLN A 97 12.83 2.43 5.87
C GLN A 97 12.46 1.51 7.03
N ILE A 98 12.98 0.27 6.95
CA ILE A 98 12.94 -0.72 8.02
C ILE A 98 14.37 -1.10 8.37
N ASN A 99 14.74 -1.00 9.66
CA ASN A 99 16.05 -1.37 10.13
C ASN A 99 16.29 -2.87 9.94
N PHE A 100 17.46 -3.22 9.39
CA PHE A 100 17.80 -4.60 9.09
C PHE A 100 17.95 -5.46 10.35
N TYR A 101 18.46 -4.90 11.45
CA TYR A 101 18.77 -5.63 12.67
C TYR A 101 17.59 -5.67 13.66
N THR A 102 16.81 -4.58 13.77
CA THR A 102 15.70 -4.49 14.75
C THR A 102 14.33 -4.73 14.12
N ALA A 103 14.23 -4.69 12.79
CA ALA A 103 12.97 -4.70 12.04
C ALA A 103 12.05 -3.50 12.34
N GLU A 104 12.54 -2.46 12.96
CA GLU A 104 11.77 -1.25 13.27
C GLU A 104 11.63 -0.37 12.04
N ALA A 105 10.40 0.05 11.79
CA ALA A 105 10.07 1.00 10.74
C ALA A 105 10.29 2.44 11.23
N SER A 106 10.81 3.32 10.36
CA SER A 106 11.12 4.71 10.71
C SER A 106 10.92 5.67 9.53
N ASP A 107 10.91 6.98 9.83
CA ASP A 107 10.69 8.06 8.85
C ASP A 107 9.33 7.94 8.14
N MET A 108 8.22 8.06 8.89
CA MET A 108 6.84 7.93 8.42
C MET A 108 6.40 9.16 7.59
N THR A 109 7.11 9.43 6.49
CA THR A 109 6.90 10.65 5.67
C THR A 109 6.59 10.36 4.20
N LYS A 110 6.61 9.09 3.79
CA LYS A 110 6.52 8.73 2.37
C LYS A 110 5.09 8.44 1.92
N THR A 111 4.86 8.60 0.62
CA THR A 111 3.57 8.31 -0.03
C THR A 111 3.75 7.17 -1.03
N ILE A 112 3.08 6.06 -0.81
CA ILE A 112 3.00 4.94 -1.74
C ILE A 112 1.89 5.22 -2.75
N LYS A 113 2.11 4.81 -4.00
CA LYS A 113 1.16 4.92 -5.11
C LYS A 113 0.99 3.58 -5.81
N PHE A 114 -0.27 3.23 -6.13
CA PHE A 114 -0.62 2.05 -6.93
C PHE A 114 -1.95 2.25 -7.65
N ASP A 115 -2.14 1.51 -8.73
CA ASP A 115 -3.34 1.59 -9.58
C ASP A 115 -4.40 0.56 -9.18
N LEU A 116 -5.67 0.91 -9.43
CA LEU A 116 -6.80 0.01 -9.32
C LEU A 116 -7.18 -0.50 -10.71
N LYS A 117 -7.49 -1.80 -10.80
CA LYS A 117 -7.92 -2.46 -12.04
C LYS A 117 -9.44 -2.57 -12.05
N ARG A 118 -10.03 -2.32 -13.21
CA ARG A 118 -11.47 -2.50 -13.43
C ARG A 118 -11.80 -4.00 -13.50
N SER A 119 -12.86 -4.41 -12.81
CA SER A 119 -13.43 -5.75 -12.94
C SER A 119 -13.98 -5.99 -14.36
N GLU A 120 -14.13 -7.24 -14.77
CA GLU A 120 -14.64 -7.61 -16.10
C GLU A 120 -16.07 -7.09 -16.33
N ASP A 121 -16.92 -7.12 -15.30
CA ASP A 121 -18.28 -6.58 -15.33
C ASP A 121 -18.36 -5.06 -15.18
N GLY A 122 -17.23 -4.40 -14.91
CA GLY A 122 -17.12 -2.95 -14.77
C GLY A 122 -17.74 -2.36 -13.51
N THR A 123 -18.18 -3.17 -12.55
CA THR A 123 -18.86 -2.71 -11.32
C THR A 123 -17.91 -2.36 -10.18
N GLU A 124 -16.64 -2.76 -10.29
CA GLU A 124 -15.61 -2.60 -9.26
C GLU A 124 -14.29 -2.09 -9.86
N MET A 125 -13.60 -1.27 -9.08
CA MET A 125 -12.18 -0.92 -9.30
C MET A 125 -11.40 -1.38 -8.07
N SER A 126 -10.43 -2.28 -8.21
CA SER A 126 -9.68 -2.82 -7.08
C SER A 126 -8.24 -3.18 -7.42
N ASN A 127 -7.40 -3.34 -6.41
CA ASN A 127 -6.06 -3.88 -6.56
C ASN A 127 -5.97 -5.32 -6.03
N ALA A 128 -5.01 -6.09 -6.53
CA ALA A 128 -4.47 -7.21 -5.75
C ALA A 128 -3.83 -6.63 -4.48
N THR A 129 -3.83 -7.39 -3.37
CA THR A 129 -3.20 -6.89 -2.13
C THR A 129 -1.76 -6.48 -2.41
N VAL A 130 -1.46 -5.21 -2.18
CA VAL A 130 -0.09 -4.67 -2.24
C VAL A 130 0.52 -4.68 -0.84
N MET A 131 1.84 -4.84 -0.77
CA MET A 131 2.58 -4.79 0.47
C MET A 131 3.19 -3.39 0.63
N VAL A 132 3.09 -2.84 1.84
CA VAL A 132 3.60 -1.51 2.18
C VAL A 132 4.32 -1.56 3.52
N PHE A 133 5.27 -0.65 3.74
CA PHE A 133 5.83 -0.47 5.06
C PHE A 133 4.77 0.07 6.03
N PRO A 134 4.95 -0.12 7.35
CA PRO A 134 4.05 0.44 8.34
C PRO A 134 3.83 1.94 8.20
N SER A 135 2.66 2.43 8.61
CA SER A 135 2.33 3.86 8.61
C SER A 135 2.37 4.45 10.01
N SER A 136 2.35 5.79 10.09
CA SER A 136 1.92 6.48 11.31
C SER A 136 0.43 6.25 11.59
N GLU A 137 -0.05 6.73 12.72
CA GLU A 137 -1.48 6.81 13.02
C GLU A 137 -2.20 7.69 11.96
N THR A 138 -3.43 7.34 11.64
CA THR A 138 -4.30 8.12 10.73
C THR A 138 -3.66 8.53 9.40
N PRO A 139 -3.12 7.58 8.60
CA PRO A 139 -2.46 7.91 7.34
C PRO A 139 -3.43 8.53 6.34
N PRO A 140 -3.03 9.60 5.61
CA PRO A 140 -3.86 10.21 4.59
C PRO A 140 -3.97 9.29 3.36
N LEU A 141 -5.20 9.08 2.91
CA LEU A 141 -5.54 8.37 1.67
C LEU A 141 -6.05 9.35 0.64
N GLU A 142 -5.58 9.23 -0.59
CA GLU A 142 -6.10 9.93 -1.75
C GLU A 142 -6.51 8.92 -2.83
N LEU A 143 -7.70 9.10 -3.39
CA LEU A 143 -8.16 8.39 -4.58
C LEU A 143 -8.17 9.40 -5.73
N LEU A 144 -7.39 9.12 -6.77
CA LEU A 144 -7.29 9.93 -7.99
C LEU A 144 -8.06 9.21 -9.11
N ILE A 145 -9.01 9.89 -9.72
CA ILE A 145 -9.86 9.37 -10.80
C ILE A 145 -9.56 10.20 -12.05
N THR A 146 -8.94 9.57 -13.05
CA THR A 146 -8.59 10.21 -14.32
C THR A 146 -9.66 9.92 -15.37
N LEU A 147 -10.11 10.96 -16.06
CA LEU A 147 -11.10 10.87 -17.14
C LEU A 147 -10.43 10.92 -18.53
N LYS A 148 -11.19 10.58 -19.56
CA LYS A 148 -10.73 10.60 -20.97
C LYS A 148 -10.28 11.97 -21.47
N ASP A 149 -10.84 13.04 -20.93
CA ASP A 149 -10.44 14.41 -21.23
C ASP A 149 -9.14 14.86 -20.56
N GLY A 150 -8.52 13.97 -19.77
CA GLY A 150 -7.31 14.22 -19.00
C GLY A 150 -7.55 14.88 -17.66
N SER A 151 -8.79 15.23 -17.31
CA SER A 151 -9.11 15.77 -15.99
C SER A 151 -8.91 14.72 -14.90
N VAL A 152 -8.46 15.17 -13.71
CA VAL A 152 -8.22 14.31 -12.54
C VAL A 152 -9.06 14.82 -11.38
N HIS A 153 -9.93 13.94 -10.88
CA HIS A 153 -10.70 14.19 -9.68
C HIS A 153 -10.02 13.53 -8.49
N LYS A 154 -9.87 14.29 -7.41
CA LYS A 154 -9.19 13.85 -6.20
C LYS A 154 -10.16 13.76 -5.04
N LEU A 155 -10.24 12.60 -4.42
CA LEU A 155 -10.93 12.36 -3.16
C LEU A 155 -9.89 12.10 -2.09
N SER A 156 -10.02 12.72 -0.92
CA SER A 156 -9.01 12.61 0.16
C SER A 156 -9.67 12.38 1.50
N ARG A 157 -9.07 11.50 2.30
CA ARG A 157 -9.49 11.23 3.68
C ARG A 157 -8.33 10.69 4.50
N ASN A 158 -8.31 10.98 5.80
CA ASN A 158 -7.45 10.26 6.72
C ASN A 158 -8.11 8.94 7.11
N LEU A 159 -7.36 7.86 7.12
CA LEU A 159 -7.82 6.56 7.63
C LEU A 159 -7.87 6.61 9.15
N ASN A 160 -8.81 5.86 9.73
CA ASN A 160 -8.85 5.65 11.18
C ASN A 160 -7.96 4.46 11.61
N SER A 161 -7.53 3.65 10.64
CA SER A 161 -6.72 2.46 10.86
C SER A 161 -5.26 2.72 10.49
N THR A 162 -4.36 2.30 11.36
CA THR A 162 -2.91 2.28 11.10
C THR A 162 -2.56 1.05 10.25
N LEU A 163 -1.66 1.21 9.30
CA LEU A 163 -1.05 0.07 8.61
C LEU A 163 0.09 -0.47 9.47
N SER A 164 -0.17 -1.52 10.21
CA SER A 164 0.80 -2.12 11.13
C SER A 164 1.45 -3.36 10.52
N ALA A 165 2.66 -3.69 10.97
CA ALA A 165 3.33 -4.92 10.58
C ALA A 165 2.45 -6.15 10.85
N ASN A 166 2.51 -7.13 9.95
CA ASN A 166 1.72 -8.37 10.00
C ASN A 166 0.19 -8.18 10.01
N THR A 167 -0.32 -7.04 9.51
CA THR A 167 -1.76 -6.80 9.37
C THR A 167 -2.14 -6.65 7.91
N ARG A 168 -3.43 -6.84 7.61
CA ARG A 168 -4.02 -6.57 6.31
C ARG A 168 -5.21 -5.65 6.47
N LEU A 169 -5.16 -4.50 5.80
CA LEU A 169 -6.27 -3.57 5.71
C LEU A 169 -7.01 -3.77 4.38
N THR A 170 -8.33 -3.97 4.43
CA THR A 170 -9.19 -3.93 3.25
C THR A 170 -10.11 -2.72 3.38
N LEU A 171 -10.00 -1.79 2.43
CA LEU A 171 -10.83 -0.61 2.35
C LEU A 171 -11.93 -0.81 1.29
N ASN A 172 -13.18 -0.68 1.71
CA ASN A 172 -14.33 -0.61 0.81
C ASN A 172 -14.75 0.85 0.66
N ILE A 173 -14.59 1.42 -0.53
CA ILE A 173 -14.92 2.80 -0.86
C ILE A 173 -16.16 2.80 -1.73
N VAL A 174 -17.20 3.53 -1.31
CA VAL A 174 -18.42 3.72 -2.10
C VAL A 174 -18.45 5.16 -2.59
N ILE A 175 -18.47 5.34 -3.91
CA ILE A 175 -18.54 6.66 -4.54
C ILE A 175 -19.90 6.90 -5.20
N GLY A 176 -20.37 8.15 -5.16
CA GLY A 176 -21.55 8.59 -5.88
C GLY A 176 -21.31 8.71 -7.39
N ASP A 177 -22.31 9.23 -8.13
CA ASP A 177 -22.14 9.49 -9.56
C ASP A 177 -21.25 10.71 -9.80
N ILE A 178 -20.04 10.46 -10.29
CA ILE A 178 -19.02 11.48 -10.57
C ILE A 178 -19.34 12.28 -11.85
N LEU A 179 -20.21 11.75 -12.71
CA LEU A 179 -20.44 12.24 -14.07
C LEU A 179 -21.86 12.76 -14.35
N SER A 180 -22.68 12.99 -13.34
CA SER A 180 -23.98 13.64 -13.55
C SER A 180 -23.80 15.14 -13.81
N GLY A 181 -23.59 15.44 -15.05
CA GLY A 181 -23.57 16.70 -15.79
C GLY A 181 -23.60 18.03 -15.06
N GLY A 182 -22.56 18.84 -15.26
CA GLY A 182 -22.53 20.28 -15.04
C GLY A 182 -21.58 20.75 -13.96
N SER A 183 -20.55 21.43 -14.39
CA SER A 183 -19.67 22.37 -13.65
C SER A 183 -19.41 22.09 -12.17
N THR A 184 -18.15 21.87 -11.85
CA THR A 184 -17.60 21.85 -10.46
C THR A 184 -18.39 20.97 -9.50
N GLY A 185 -18.40 19.66 -9.77
CA GLY A 185 -19.13 18.71 -8.93
C GLY A 185 -18.46 18.52 -7.57
N ASP A 186 -19.11 18.96 -6.52
CA ASP A 186 -18.86 18.43 -5.17
C ASP A 186 -19.14 16.93 -5.17
N PHE A 187 -18.09 16.15 -4.95
CA PHE A 187 -18.21 14.72 -4.77
C PHE A 187 -18.60 14.42 -3.32
N THR A 188 -19.76 13.85 -3.13
CA THR A 188 -20.10 13.29 -1.84
C THR A 188 -19.61 11.85 -1.76
N ILE A 189 -18.57 11.62 -0.97
CA ILE A 189 -18.20 10.26 -0.53
C ILE A 189 -19.19 9.92 0.57
N GLU A 190 -20.14 9.05 0.27
CA GLU A 190 -21.23 8.81 1.21
C GLU A 190 -20.87 7.81 2.32
N ASN A 191 -19.94 6.92 2.13
CA ASN A 191 -19.46 6.03 3.21
C ASN A 191 -18.12 5.40 2.86
N TRP A 192 -17.14 5.57 3.74
CA TRP A 192 -15.95 4.76 3.78
C TRP A 192 -16.15 3.68 4.84
N ASN A 193 -16.18 2.44 4.45
CA ASN A 193 -16.15 1.33 5.37
C ASN A 193 -14.72 0.82 5.47
N GLU A 194 -14.09 1.03 6.60
CA GLU A 194 -12.81 0.41 6.94
C GLU A 194 -13.11 -0.94 7.60
N VAL A 195 -12.58 -1.99 7.01
CA VAL A 195 -12.57 -3.33 7.62
C VAL A 195 -11.11 -3.66 7.86
N SER A 196 -10.67 -3.58 9.11
CA SER A 196 -9.36 -4.09 9.49
C SER A 196 -9.50 -5.56 9.83
N GLU A 197 -8.91 -6.42 9.04
CA GLU A 197 -8.79 -7.84 9.32
C GLU A 197 -7.35 -8.09 9.74
N THR A 198 -7.13 -8.41 11.02
CA THR A 198 -5.83 -8.90 11.49
C THR A 198 -5.74 -10.37 11.10
N ILE A 199 -4.99 -10.66 10.06
CA ILE A 199 -4.70 -12.03 9.68
C ILE A 199 -3.32 -12.35 10.25
N GLU A 200 -3.28 -13.18 11.30
CA GLU A 200 -2.06 -13.86 11.65
C GLU A 200 -1.79 -14.87 10.52
N PHE A 201 -0.79 -14.59 9.71
CA PHE A 201 -0.37 -15.56 8.71
C PHE A 201 0.23 -16.76 9.45
N PRO A 202 -0.32 -17.98 9.27
CA PRO A 202 0.24 -19.14 9.91
C PRO A 202 1.72 -19.24 9.54
N MET A 203 2.55 -19.53 10.53
CA MET A 203 3.95 -19.87 10.28
C MET A 203 3.94 -21.11 9.39
N VAL A 204 4.69 -21.05 8.30
CA VAL A 204 4.96 -22.23 7.48
C VAL A 204 5.99 -23.04 8.24
N ASP A 205 5.57 -24.20 8.75
CA ASP A 205 6.46 -25.19 9.36
C ASP A 205 7.47 -25.73 8.35
#